data_ae2d4a14408525498cb5e4e0fc575900
#
_entry.id   ae2d4a14408525498cb5e4e0fc575900
#
_cell.length_a   1.000
_cell.length_b   1.000
_cell.length_c   1.000
_cell.angle_alpha   90.00
_cell.angle_beta   90.00
_cell.angle_gamma   90.00
#
_symmetry.space_group_name_H-M   'P 1'
#
loop_
_entity.id
_entity.type
_entity.pdbx_description
1 polymer ?
#
loop_
_entity_poly.entity_id
_entity_poly.type
_entity_poly.pdbx_seq_one_letter_code
_entity_poly.pdbx_strand_id
1 'polypeptide(L)'
;MVGCITDNPRLFLSRVDDSYRAGVDYVLGPWCFIGREEKFPTWEHISFQDAFENAVSKSIACDECSRLAASIIKILAVDLNQRHQRDYSFEYWWTLLIRPVLTTTQFLWRRWGTINSFIKKTHNEPLIVVVDPRTLDSEWKFKDTASLIYNGLQNEAFNYFILSLIIKALAPNTWTIVSTKNKLANISELPIPAVP
;
A
#
# COMPACT_ATOMS: atom_id res chain seq x y z
N MET A 1 -15.83 -30.73 10.29
CA MET A 1 -14.63 -30.41 11.10
C MET A 1 -14.39 -28.92 10.97
N VAL A 2 -14.81 -28.17 11.98
CA VAL A 2 -14.51 -26.74 12.07
C VAL A 2 -13.02 -26.66 12.41
N GLY A 3 -12.21 -26.23 11.43
CA GLY A 3 -10.77 -26.10 11.62
C GLY A 3 -10.49 -25.17 12.80
N CYS A 4 -9.64 -25.63 13.69
CA CYS A 4 -9.05 -24.88 14.78
C CYS A 4 -8.52 -23.56 14.19
N ILE A 5 -9.21 -22.45 14.49
CA ILE A 5 -8.67 -21.11 14.21
C ILE A 5 -7.45 -21.02 15.12
N THR A 6 -6.28 -21.05 14.51
CA THR A 6 -5.01 -20.95 15.24
C THR A 6 -5.04 -19.68 16.08
N ASP A 7 -4.58 -19.76 17.34
CA ASP A 7 -4.46 -18.62 18.27
C ASP A 7 -3.44 -17.57 17.81
N ASN A 8 -2.87 -17.75 16.63
CA ASN A 8 -1.87 -16.84 16.07
C ASN A 8 -2.44 -15.43 15.88
N PRO A 9 -1.64 -14.39 16.17
CA PRO A 9 -2.01 -13.02 15.91
C PRO A 9 -2.25 -12.80 14.41
N ARG A 10 -3.19 -11.90 14.10
CA ARG A 10 -3.51 -11.51 12.73
C ARG A 10 -2.95 -10.14 12.42
N LEU A 11 -2.58 -9.91 11.18
CA LEU A 11 -2.21 -8.60 10.68
C LEU A 11 -3.32 -8.03 9.79
N PHE A 12 -3.87 -6.90 10.21
CA PHE A 12 -4.86 -6.15 9.45
C PHE A 12 -4.17 -5.12 8.55
N LEU A 13 -4.42 -5.20 7.25
CA LEU A 13 -3.90 -4.30 6.22
C LEU A 13 -4.87 -3.17 5.90
N SER A 14 -6.16 -3.43 6.07
CA SER A 14 -7.25 -2.49 5.93
C SER A 14 -8.03 -2.37 7.25
N ARG A 15 -9.29 -1.94 7.21
CA ARG A 15 -10.11 -1.74 8.41
C ARG A 15 -10.24 -3.01 9.24
N VAL A 16 -10.13 -2.86 10.54
CA VAL A 16 -10.43 -3.93 11.50
C VAL A 16 -11.93 -4.26 11.47
N ASP A 17 -12.24 -5.51 11.66
CA ASP A 17 -13.60 -6.02 11.83
C ASP A 17 -13.92 -6.28 13.32
N ASP A 18 -15.11 -6.82 13.57
CA ASP A 18 -15.59 -7.12 14.90
C ASP A 18 -14.81 -8.23 15.61
N SER A 19 -13.99 -8.97 14.88
CA SER A 19 -13.15 -10.04 15.42
C SER A 19 -11.75 -9.57 15.83
N TYR A 20 -11.41 -8.28 15.66
CA TYR A 20 -10.13 -7.72 16.09
C TYR A 20 -9.91 -7.88 17.60
N ARG A 21 -8.76 -8.40 17.97
CA ARG A 21 -8.36 -8.67 19.37
C ARG A 21 -7.29 -7.65 19.79
N ALA A 22 -7.68 -6.66 20.57
CA ALA A 22 -6.76 -5.66 21.09
C ALA A 22 -5.66 -6.32 21.96
N GLY A 23 -4.41 -5.91 21.72
CA GLY A 23 -3.23 -6.47 22.41
C GLY A 23 -2.75 -7.82 21.88
N VAL A 24 -3.44 -8.43 20.92
CA VAL A 24 -3.06 -9.69 20.27
C VAL A 24 -2.82 -9.49 18.78
N ASP A 25 -3.80 -8.90 18.07
CA ASP A 25 -3.73 -8.68 16.65
C ASP A 25 -2.95 -7.39 16.32
N TYR A 26 -2.35 -7.34 15.15
CA TYR A 26 -1.57 -6.22 14.65
C TYR A 26 -2.34 -5.41 13.60
N VAL A 27 -2.00 -4.13 13.49
CA VAL A 27 -2.49 -3.22 12.46
C VAL A 27 -1.31 -2.47 11.83
N LEU A 28 -1.39 -2.15 10.55
CA LEU A 28 -0.32 -1.43 9.85
C LEU A 28 -0.38 0.09 10.03
N GLY A 29 -1.50 0.64 10.42
CA GLY A 29 -1.62 2.07 10.58
C GLY A 29 -2.98 2.54 11.10
N PRO A 30 -3.12 3.83 11.42
CA PRO A 30 -4.34 4.38 11.99
C PRO A 30 -5.58 4.23 11.09
N TRP A 31 -5.39 4.13 9.77
CA TRP A 31 -6.49 3.90 8.83
C TRP A 31 -7.29 2.61 9.10
N CYS A 32 -6.69 1.65 9.81
CA CYS A 32 -7.36 0.42 10.17
C CYS A 32 -8.55 0.64 11.13
N PHE A 33 -8.60 1.77 11.83
CA PHE A 33 -9.66 2.11 12.78
C PHE A 33 -10.67 3.14 12.27
N ILE A 34 -10.50 3.69 11.08
CA ILE A 34 -11.43 4.67 10.51
C ILE A 34 -12.86 4.10 10.48
N GLY A 35 -13.80 4.81 11.11
CA GLY A 35 -15.20 4.40 11.24
C GLY A 35 -15.43 3.28 12.28
N ARG A 36 -14.45 3.05 13.17
CA ARG A 36 -14.50 2.07 14.27
C ARG A 36 -14.09 2.68 15.61
N GLU A 37 -13.97 3.99 15.70
CA GLU A 37 -13.47 4.73 16.83
C GLU A 37 -14.34 4.49 18.08
N GLU A 38 -15.67 4.43 17.92
CA GLU A 38 -16.59 4.16 19.02
C GLU A 38 -16.37 2.77 19.64
N LYS A 39 -16.04 1.77 18.80
CA LYS A 39 -15.81 0.41 19.26
C LYS A 39 -14.41 0.20 19.84
N PHE A 40 -13.44 0.97 19.37
CA PHE A 40 -12.04 0.89 19.78
C PHE A 40 -11.53 2.25 20.28
N PRO A 41 -12.05 2.77 21.41
CA PRO A 41 -11.76 4.14 21.88
C PRO A 41 -10.31 4.35 22.30
N THR A 42 -9.53 3.28 22.47
CA THR A 42 -8.11 3.32 22.84
C THR A 42 -7.17 3.19 21.66
N TRP A 43 -7.66 3.21 20.42
CA TRP A 43 -6.83 3.05 19.21
C TRP A 43 -5.76 4.14 19.08
N GLU A 44 -6.00 5.35 19.59
CA GLU A 44 -5.06 6.47 19.57
C GLU A 44 -3.76 6.18 20.36
N HIS A 45 -3.83 5.25 21.31
CA HIS A 45 -2.68 4.82 22.10
C HIS A 45 -1.87 3.69 21.45
N ILE A 46 -2.31 3.18 20.29
CA ILE A 46 -1.60 2.12 19.58
C ILE A 46 -0.41 2.73 18.84
N SER A 47 0.77 2.22 19.14
CA SER A 47 2.00 2.61 18.43
C SER A 47 2.03 2.02 17.03
N PHE A 48 2.10 2.88 16.02
CA PHE A 48 2.28 2.49 14.63
C PHE A 48 3.74 2.59 14.21
N GLN A 49 4.14 1.71 13.28
CA GLN A 49 5.47 1.78 12.70
C GLN A 49 5.48 2.83 11.58
N ASP A 50 6.17 3.94 11.77
CA ASP A 50 6.50 4.86 10.67
C ASP A 50 7.94 4.58 10.21
N ALA A 51 8.10 4.16 8.95
CA ALA A 51 9.41 3.96 8.33
C ALA A 51 10.18 5.28 8.14
N PHE A 52 9.52 6.42 8.37
CA PHE A 52 10.04 7.76 8.11
C PHE A 52 9.94 8.67 9.34
N GLU A 53 10.29 8.17 10.51
CA GLU A 53 10.14 8.88 11.79
C GLU A 53 10.95 10.18 11.88
N ASN A 54 12.07 10.26 11.19
CA ASN A 54 12.95 11.42 11.29
C ASN A 54 13.31 12.06 9.94
N ALA A 55 13.82 13.29 9.99
CA ALA A 55 14.15 14.07 8.80
C ALA A 55 15.25 13.42 7.94
N VAL A 56 16.21 12.73 8.54
CA VAL A 56 17.31 12.07 7.82
C VAL A 56 16.74 10.91 7.00
N SER A 57 15.91 10.05 7.61
CA SER A 57 15.26 8.95 6.89
C SER A 57 14.40 9.44 5.74
N LYS A 58 13.70 10.58 5.93
CA LYS A 58 12.90 11.23 4.87
C LYS A 58 13.77 11.71 3.71
N SER A 59 14.90 12.37 4.02
CA SER A 59 15.81 12.86 2.97
C SER A 59 16.37 11.71 2.14
N ILE A 60 16.89 10.67 2.79
CA ILE A 60 17.41 9.49 2.10
C ILE A 60 16.31 8.85 1.22
N ALA A 61 15.10 8.72 1.72
CA ALA A 61 13.99 8.16 0.96
C ALA A 61 13.63 9.03 -0.26
N CYS A 62 13.67 10.36 -0.13
CA CYS A 62 13.42 11.27 -1.25
C CYS A 62 14.49 11.14 -2.35
N ASP A 63 15.76 11.04 -1.96
CA ASP A 63 16.86 10.88 -2.91
C ASP A 63 16.76 9.53 -3.64
N GLU A 64 16.49 8.46 -2.91
CA GLU A 64 16.28 7.13 -3.48
C GLU A 64 15.07 7.09 -4.43
N CYS A 65 13.94 7.67 -4.05
CA CYS A 65 12.76 7.77 -4.90
C CYS A 65 13.03 8.57 -6.17
N SER A 66 13.80 9.66 -6.07
CA SER A 66 14.16 10.48 -7.22
C SER A 66 15.07 9.71 -8.19
N ARG A 67 16.04 8.96 -7.67
CA ARG A 67 16.92 8.11 -8.46
C ARG A 67 16.17 6.98 -9.16
N LEU A 68 15.27 6.31 -8.44
CA LEU A 68 14.42 5.26 -8.99
C LEU A 68 13.47 5.82 -10.07
N ALA A 69 12.84 6.96 -9.82
CA ALA A 69 11.97 7.61 -10.80
C ALA A 69 12.73 7.95 -12.10
N ALA A 70 13.96 8.48 -11.98
CA ALA A 70 14.79 8.72 -13.15
C ALA A 70 15.10 7.45 -13.93
N SER A 71 15.41 6.36 -13.25
CA SER A 71 15.67 5.06 -13.90
C SER A 71 14.42 4.50 -14.58
N ILE A 72 13.26 4.59 -13.95
CA ILE A 72 11.97 4.16 -14.52
C ILE A 72 11.66 5.00 -15.78
N ILE A 73 11.82 6.31 -15.72
CA ILE A 73 11.55 7.19 -16.88
C ILE A 73 12.47 6.87 -18.05
N LYS A 74 13.75 6.53 -17.81
CA LYS A 74 14.65 6.09 -18.88
C LYS A 74 14.12 4.85 -19.60
N ILE A 75 13.63 3.87 -18.85
CA ILE A 75 13.06 2.64 -19.43
C ILE A 75 11.77 2.96 -20.19
N LEU A 76 10.88 3.75 -19.58
CA LEU A 76 9.62 4.15 -20.21
C LEU A 76 9.85 4.96 -21.49
N ALA A 77 10.84 5.85 -21.53
CA ALA A 77 11.16 6.65 -22.70
C ALA A 77 11.48 5.78 -23.93
N VAL A 78 12.25 4.71 -23.73
CA VAL A 78 12.57 3.76 -24.82
C VAL A 78 11.30 3.05 -25.31
N ASP A 79 10.51 2.49 -24.40
CA ASP A 79 9.27 1.78 -24.74
C ASP A 79 8.24 2.71 -25.43
N LEU A 80 8.07 3.92 -24.91
CA LEU A 80 7.13 4.89 -25.46
C LEU A 80 7.57 5.40 -26.84
N ASN A 81 8.87 5.67 -27.03
CA ASN A 81 9.39 6.02 -28.35
C ASN A 81 9.11 4.90 -29.36
N GLN A 82 9.34 3.67 -28.98
CA GLN A 82 9.06 2.51 -29.85
C GLN A 82 7.55 2.39 -30.17
N ARG A 83 6.67 2.49 -29.17
CA ARG A 83 5.21 2.37 -29.34
C ARG A 83 4.62 3.49 -30.19
N HIS A 84 5.13 4.71 -30.01
CA HIS A 84 4.66 5.87 -30.76
C HIS A 84 5.39 6.10 -32.08
N GLN A 85 6.40 5.26 -32.43
CA GLN A 85 7.25 5.41 -33.61
C GLN A 85 7.87 6.83 -33.67
N ARG A 86 8.40 7.29 -32.55
CA ARG A 86 9.01 8.62 -32.37
C ARG A 86 10.41 8.46 -31.75
N ASP A 87 11.19 9.53 -31.85
CA ASP A 87 12.51 9.62 -31.23
C ASP A 87 12.59 10.92 -30.41
N TYR A 88 11.75 10.99 -29.38
CA TYR A 88 11.78 12.10 -28.43
C TYR A 88 12.93 11.92 -27.45
N SER A 89 13.56 13.06 -27.04
CA SER A 89 14.67 13.04 -26.09
C SER A 89 14.22 12.57 -24.68
N PHE A 90 15.19 12.23 -23.84
CA PHE A 90 14.94 11.92 -22.43
C PHE A 90 14.29 13.09 -21.70
N GLU A 91 14.72 14.35 -21.99
CA GLU A 91 14.19 15.56 -21.36
C GLU A 91 12.71 15.77 -21.69
N TYR A 92 12.29 15.42 -22.89
CA TYR A 92 10.88 15.43 -23.28
C TYR A 92 10.06 14.48 -22.39
N TRP A 93 10.47 13.23 -22.28
CA TRP A 93 9.78 12.24 -21.47
C TRP A 93 9.90 12.55 -19.97
N TRP A 94 11.03 13.08 -19.51
CA TRP A 94 11.21 13.53 -18.14
C TRP A 94 10.16 14.57 -17.77
N THR A 95 10.00 15.60 -18.59
CA THR A 95 9.04 16.68 -18.35
C THR A 95 7.60 16.15 -18.19
N LEU A 96 7.22 15.17 -19.01
CA LEU A 96 5.87 14.60 -18.96
C LEU A 96 5.66 13.61 -17.82
N LEU A 97 6.67 12.82 -17.49
CA LEU A 97 6.52 11.64 -16.63
C LEU A 97 7.03 11.84 -15.21
N ILE A 98 7.86 12.85 -14.94
CA ILE A 98 8.49 12.97 -13.61
C ILE A 98 7.45 13.05 -12.49
N ARG A 99 6.39 13.83 -12.65
CA ARG A 99 5.39 14.03 -11.61
C ARG A 99 4.63 12.72 -11.28
N PRO A 100 3.98 12.03 -12.23
CA PRO A 100 3.27 10.79 -11.92
C PRO A 100 4.22 9.68 -11.46
N VAL A 101 5.39 9.53 -12.07
CA VAL A 101 6.33 8.46 -11.71
C VAL A 101 6.92 8.70 -10.31
N LEU A 102 7.38 9.91 -10.00
CA LEU A 102 7.93 10.23 -8.67
C LEU A 102 6.87 10.05 -7.58
N THR A 103 5.65 10.56 -7.79
CA THR A 103 4.54 10.41 -6.82
C THR A 103 4.24 8.92 -6.55
N THR A 104 4.16 8.12 -7.61
CA THR A 104 3.92 6.67 -7.47
C THR A 104 5.08 5.98 -6.77
N THR A 105 6.33 6.33 -7.11
CA THR A 105 7.53 5.75 -6.50
C THR A 105 7.57 6.07 -5.00
N GLN A 106 7.31 7.31 -4.61
CA GLN A 106 7.25 7.72 -3.18
C GLN A 106 6.15 6.99 -2.43
N PHE A 107 4.97 6.84 -3.05
CA PHE A 107 3.87 6.09 -2.47
C PHE A 107 4.24 4.61 -2.22
N LEU A 108 4.79 3.93 -3.22
CA LEU A 108 5.19 2.52 -3.11
C LEU A 108 6.34 2.34 -2.12
N TRP A 109 7.31 3.23 -2.12
CA TRP A 109 8.43 3.23 -1.17
C TRP A 109 7.95 3.32 0.27
N ARG A 110 7.00 4.21 0.56
CA ARG A 110 6.43 4.33 1.89
C ARG A 110 5.72 3.05 2.33
N ARG A 111 4.92 2.44 1.47
CA ARG A 111 4.22 1.17 1.76
C ARG A 111 5.19 0.02 2.00
N TRP A 112 6.19 -0.09 1.14
CA TRP A 112 7.27 -1.06 1.31
C TRP A 112 8.04 -0.84 2.62
N GLY A 113 8.43 0.39 2.92
CA GLY A 113 9.13 0.75 4.15
C GLY A 113 8.34 0.39 5.42
N THR A 114 7.03 0.68 5.45
CA THR A 114 6.14 0.32 6.56
C THR A 114 6.12 -1.19 6.79
N ILE A 115 5.93 -1.99 5.73
CA ILE A 115 5.89 -3.45 5.84
C ILE A 115 7.24 -4.01 6.26
N ASN A 116 8.33 -3.53 5.66
CA ASN A 116 9.69 -3.98 5.99
C ASN A 116 10.06 -3.67 7.45
N SER A 117 9.67 -2.50 7.96
CA SER A 117 9.85 -2.14 9.37
C SER A 117 9.02 -3.03 10.29
N PHE A 118 7.79 -3.35 9.90
CA PHE A 118 6.92 -4.25 10.64
C PHE A 118 7.51 -5.67 10.70
N ILE A 119 7.98 -6.22 9.58
CA ILE A 119 8.64 -7.53 9.54
C ILE A 119 9.86 -7.57 10.49
N LYS A 120 10.69 -6.53 10.47
CA LYS A 120 11.85 -6.43 11.35
C LYS A 120 11.46 -6.39 12.83
N LYS A 121 10.37 -5.71 13.18
CA LYS A 121 9.90 -5.58 14.56
C LYS A 121 9.32 -6.88 15.11
N THR A 122 8.58 -7.61 14.30
CA THR A 122 7.95 -8.88 14.71
C THR A 122 8.91 -10.07 14.74
N HIS A 123 10.18 -9.87 14.37
CA HIS A 123 11.21 -10.92 14.40
C HIS A 123 10.77 -12.23 13.74
N ASN A 124 9.95 -12.14 12.68
CA ASN A 124 9.36 -13.29 12.00
C ASN A 124 8.41 -14.15 12.85
N GLU A 125 7.77 -13.57 13.85
CA GLU A 125 6.71 -14.27 14.60
C GLU A 125 5.64 -14.83 13.66
N PRO A 126 5.04 -16.00 13.99
CA PRO A 126 3.96 -16.55 13.19
C PRO A 126 2.75 -15.62 13.15
N LEU A 127 2.34 -15.22 11.97
CA LEU A 127 1.20 -14.33 11.76
C LEU A 127 0.24 -14.89 10.71
N ILE A 128 -1.03 -14.56 10.85
CA ILE A 128 -2.04 -14.77 9.81
C ILE A 128 -2.30 -13.44 9.12
N VAL A 129 -2.03 -13.37 7.83
CA VAL A 129 -2.27 -12.16 7.02
C VAL A 129 -3.35 -12.44 6.00
N VAL A 130 -4.41 -11.65 6.05
CA VAL A 130 -5.48 -11.70 5.06
C VAL A 130 -5.15 -10.74 3.93
N VAL A 131 -5.03 -11.26 2.70
CA VAL A 131 -4.68 -10.47 1.52
C VAL A 131 -5.81 -10.43 0.50
N ASP A 132 -5.84 -9.37 -0.30
CA ASP A 132 -6.78 -9.22 -1.40
C ASP A 132 -6.30 -10.05 -2.61
N PRO A 133 -7.13 -10.96 -3.13
CA PRO A 133 -6.79 -11.77 -4.28
C PRO A 133 -6.96 -11.05 -5.62
N ARG A 134 -7.54 -9.82 -5.64
CA ARG A 134 -7.80 -9.09 -6.88
C ARG A 134 -6.51 -8.91 -7.67
N THR A 135 -6.64 -8.87 -8.98
CA THR A 135 -5.55 -8.58 -9.91
C THR A 135 -5.66 -7.14 -10.41
N LEU A 136 -4.58 -6.62 -11.00
CA LEU A 136 -4.56 -5.27 -11.56
C LEU A 136 -5.43 -5.10 -12.84
N ASP A 137 -6.16 -6.14 -13.26
CA ASP A 137 -6.60 -6.24 -14.65
C ASP A 137 -7.58 -5.18 -15.13
N SER A 138 -8.58 -4.80 -14.41
CA SER A 138 -9.58 -3.89 -15.00
C SER A 138 -10.01 -2.72 -14.13
N GLU A 139 -9.88 -2.87 -12.83
CA GLU A 139 -10.45 -1.91 -11.87
C GLU A 139 -9.53 -0.70 -11.62
N TRP A 140 -8.21 -0.85 -11.89
CA TRP A 140 -7.21 0.15 -11.57
C TRP A 140 -6.62 0.85 -12.80
N LYS A 141 -7.48 1.20 -13.77
CA LYS A 141 -7.07 1.97 -14.95
C LYS A 141 -7.22 3.46 -14.67
N PHE A 142 -6.12 4.19 -14.79
CA PHE A 142 -6.08 5.63 -14.60
C PHE A 142 -5.89 6.34 -15.94
N LYS A 143 -6.74 7.32 -16.24
CA LYS A 143 -6.68 8.07 -17.51
C LYS A 143 -5.56 9.11 -17.53
N ASP A 144 -5.24 9.64 -16.34
CA ASP A 144 -4.30 10.73 -16.17
C ASP A 144 -3.73 10.74 -14.73
N THR A 145 -2.81 11.66 -14.46
CA THR A 145 -2.17 11.80 -13.15
C THR A 145 -3.17 12.13 -12.03
N ALA A 146 -4.19 12.95 -12.33
CA ALA A 146 -5.18 13.30 -11.33
C ALA A 146 -6.02 12.07 -10.93
N SER A 147 -6.48 11.29 -11.90
CA SER A 147 -7.21 10.04 -11.62
C SER A 147 -6.33 9.01 -10.90
N LEU A 148 -5.03 8.91 -11.20
CA LEU A 148 -4.10 8.09 -10.43
C LEU A 148 -4.04 8.54 -8.97
N ILE A 149 -3.93 9.83 -8.70
CA ILE A 149 -3.85 10.36 -7.33
C ILE A 149 -5.16 10.14 -6.59
N TYR A 150 -6.28 10.61 -7.14
CA TYR A 150 -7.57 10.60 -6.43
C TYR A 150 -8.24 9.22 -6.39
N ASN A 151 -8.24 8.49 -7.51
CA ASN A 151 -8.91 7.20 -7.60
C ASN A 151 -7.99 6.00 -7.31
N GLY A 152 -6.68 6.23 -7.25
CA GLY A 152 -5.67 5.24 -6.94
C GLY A 152 -5.03 5.51 -5.57
N LEU A 153 -4.05 6.39 -5.50
CA LEU A 153 -3.20 6.53 -4.32
C LEU A 153 -3.96 6.94 -3.05
N GLN A 154 -5.07 7.65 -3.16
CA GLN A 154 -5.95 8.01 -2.05
C GLN A 154 -7.08 6.98 -1.80
N ASN A 155 -7.25 6.01 -2.69
CA ASN A 155 -8.30 5.00 -2.56
C ASN A 155 -7.88 3.90 -1.59
N GLU A 156 -8.73 3.61 -0.60
CA GLU A 156 -8.46 2.61 0.43
C GLU A 156 -8.32 1.20 -0.17
N ALA A 157 -9.19 0.81 -1.10
CA ALA A 157 -9.14 -0.50 -1.72
C ALA A 157 -7.89 -0.70 -2.58
N PHE A 158 -7.45 0.35 -3.29
CA PHE A 158 -6.19 0.32 -4.03
C PHE A 158 -4.99 0.22 -3.09
N ASN A 159 -4.99 0.97 -1.98
CA ASN A 159 -3.94 0.86 -0.95
C ASN A 159 -3.87 -0.55 -0.37
N TYR A 160 -5.02 -1.14 -0.02
CA TYR A 160 -5.09 -2.50 0.49
C TYR A 160 -4.55 -3.51 -0.52
N PHE A 161 -4.93 -3.37 -1.78
CA PHE A 161 -4.42 -4.21 -2.86
C PHE A 161 -2.88 -4.12 -2.99
N ILE A 162 -2.33 -2.90 -3.01
CA ILE A 162 -0.87 -2.68 -3.07
C ILE A 162 -0.16 -3.29 -1.85
N LEU A 163 -0.68 -3.07 -0.65
CA LEU A 163 -0.14 -3.69 0.56
C LEU A 163 -0.15 -5.21 0.48
N SER A 164 -1.22 -5.80 -0.06
CA SER A 164 -1.33 -7.25 -0.28
C SER A 164 -0.26 -7.78 -1.24
N LEU A 165 0.04 -7.05 -2.32
CA LEU A 165 1.10 -7.41 -3.27
C LEU A 165 2.49 -7.35 -2.61
N ILE A 166 2.77 -6.28 -1.87
CA ILE A 166 4.05 -6.11 -1.18
C ILE A 166 4.25 -7.22 -0.15
N ILE A 167 3.22 -7.56 0.63
CA ILE A 167 3.30 -8.65 1.60
C ILE A 167 3.53 -9.99 0.92
N LYS A 168 2.83 -10.30 -0.17
CA LYS A 168 3.08 -11.53 -0.93
C LYS A 168 4.53 -11.66 -1.40
N ALA A 169 5.19 -10.53 -1.66
CA ALA A 169 6.59 -10.51 -2.09
C ALA A 169 7.60 -10.57 -0.94
N LEU A 170 7.25 -10.09 0.25
CA LEU A 170 8.20 -9.89 1.36
C LEU A 170 7.92 -10.76 2.59
N ALA A 171 6.76 -11.38 2.69
CA ALA A 171 6.36 -12.12 3.89
C ALA A 171 7.36 -13.22 4.23
N PRO A 172 7.79 -13.31 5.51
CA PRO A 172 8.58 -14.43 5.98
C PRO A 172 7.82 -15.76 5.83
N ASN A 173 8.56 -16.87 5.76
CA ASN A 173 7.96 -18.21 5.68
C ASN A 173 7.12 -18.61 6.91
N THR A 174 7.29 -17.89 8.02
CA THR A 174 6.50 -18.06 9.25
C THR A 174 5.10 -17.51 9.14
N TRP A 175 4.82 -16.65 8.16
CA TRP A 175 3.53 -16.03 7.97
C TRP A 175 2.61 -16.91 7.13
N THR A 176 1.36 -17.05 7.58
CA THR A 176 0.31 -17.72 6.81
C THR A 176 -0.49 -16.67 6.04
N ILE A 177 -0.32 -16.63 4.73
CA ILE A 177 -1.05 -15.71 3.87
C ILE A 177 -2.36 -16.38 3.45
N VAL A 178 -3.49 -15.78 3.84
CA VAL A 178 -4.83 -16.23 3.51
C VAL A 178 -5.46 -15.25 2.53
N SER A 179 -5.87 -15.72 1.37
CA SER A 179 -6.62 -14.90 0.42
C SER A 179 -8.11 -14.99 0.71
N THR A 180 -8.78 -13.86 0.93
CA THR A 180 -10.24 -13.87 1.03
C THR A 180 -10.84 -13.99 -0.36
N LYS A 181 -11.84 -14.87 -0.49
CA LYS A 181 -12.73 -14.89 -1.66
C LYS A 181 -13.94 -13.98 -1.46
N ASN A 182 -14.14 -13.49 -0.25
CA ASN A 182 -15.23 -12.59 0.06
C ASN A 182 -14.90 -11.21 -0.50
N LYS A 183 -15.76 -10.72 -1.40
CA LYS A 183 -15.80 -9.30 -1.75
C LYS A 183 -15.83 -8.52 -0.43
N LEU A 184 -14.83 -7.69 -0.18
CA LEU A 184 -14.97 -6.61 0.78
C LEU A 184 -16.24 -5.88 0.36
N ALA A 185 -17.29 -5.99 1.17
CA ALA A 185 -18.56 -5.35 0.90
C ALA A 185 -18.26 -3.88 0.58
N ASN A 186 -18.58 -3.48 -0.62
CA ASN A 186 -18.66 -2.13 -1.16
C ASN A 186 -17.97 -1.02 -0.33
N ILE A 187 -16.64 -1.01 -0.33
CA ILE A 187 -15.86 0.15 0.15
C ILE A 187 -16.04 1.35 -0.79
N SER A 188 -16.65 1.12 -1.95
CA SER A 188 -16.93 2.15 -2.98
C SER A 188 -18.02 3.17 -2.61
N GLU A 189 -18.69 3.02 -1.47
CA GLU A 189 -19.82 3.89 -1.08
C GLU A 189 -19.49 4.95 -0.02
N LEU A 190 -18.22 5.16 0.32
CA LEU A 190 -17.89 6.34 1.10
C LEU A 190 -17.95 7.57 0.20
N PRO A 191 -18.77 8.58 0.55
CA PRO A 191 -18.81 9.82 -0.21
C PRO A 191 -17.40 10.40 -0.26
N ILE A 192 -16.89 10.59 -1.47
CA ILE A 192 -15.69 11.38 -1.70
C ILE A 192 -16.00 12.76 -1.12
N PRO A 193 -15.24 13.25 -0.11
CA PRO A 193 -15.46 14.59 0.39
C PRO A 193 -15.35 15.54 -0.80
N ALA A 194 -16.41 16.35 -1.02
CA ALA A 194 -16.39 17.38 -2.04
C ALA A 194 -15.16 18.27 -1.78
N VAL A 195 -14.25 18.29 -2.74
CA VAL A 195 -13.09 19.18 -2.69
C VAL A 195 -13.66 20.60 -2.80
N PRO A 196 -13.34 21.52 -1.85
CA PRO A 196 -13.79 22.89 -1.90
C PRO A 196 -13.20 23.65 -3.10
#